data_d1b014530c02a5361599ea3f186ddc40
#
_entry.id   d1b014530c02a5361599ea3f186ddc40
#
_cell.length_a   1.000
_cell.length_b   1.000
_cell.length_c   1.000
_cell.angle_alpha   90.00
_cell.angle_beta   90.00
_cell.angle_gamma   90.00
#
_symmetry.space_group_name_H-M   'P 1'
#
loop_
_entity.id
_entity.type
_entity.pdbx_description
1 polymer ?
#
loop_
_entity_poly.entity_id
_entity_poly.type
_entity_poly.pdbx_seq_one_letter_code
_entity_poly.pdbx_strand_id
1 'polypeptide(L)'
;TDDRACAAAATRTAANTGTPCAAIELENGDLITGKTTELLGCASAMLLNALKHLGGIPDETLLISPQVIRPIQALKTRHLGSRNPRLHTDEVLIALSMCAVTDPNAALALEQLGKLRDCEVHCSVLLSSVDENTLKKLGVHLTCTAKSDKKVIY
;
A
#
# COMPACT_ATOMS: atom_id res chain seq x y z
N THR A 1 4.77 -12.39 -19.50
CA THR A 1 4.98 -12.87 -18.13
C THR A 1 5.99 -11.97 -17.42
N ASP A 2 5.71 -11.64 -16.20
CA ASP A 2 6.57 -10.78 -15.40
C ASP A 2 7.47 -11.67 -14.54
N ASP A 3 8.78 -11.65 -14.83
CA ASP A 3 9.76 -12.50 -14.14
C ASP A 3 10.36 -11.85 -12.90
N ARG A 4 9.93 -10.64 -12.55
CA ARG A 4 10.45 -9.96 -11.37
C ARG A 4 10.03 -10.70 -10.10
N ALA A 5 10.91 -10.67 -9.08
CA ALA A 5 10.64 -11.31 -7.80
C ALA A 5 9.37 -10.76 -7.13
N CYS A 6 9.10 -9.46 -7.25
CA CYS A 6 7.91 -8.85 -6.67
C CYS A 6 6.63 -9.37 -7.33
N ALA A 7 6.65 -9.67 -8.64
CA ALA A 7 5.49 -10.21 -9.32
C ALA A 7 5.16 -11.61 -8.79
N ALA A 8 6.16 -12.46 -8.62
CA ALA A 8 5.96 -13.80 -8.05
C ALA A 8 5.45 -13.71 -6.61
N ALA A 9 6.01 -12.81 -5.80
CA ALA A 9 5.60 -12.63 -4.41
C ALA A 9 4.15 -12.15 -4.30
N ALA A 10 3.76 -11.16 -5.11
CA ALA A 10 2.38 -10.64 -5.09
C ALA A 10 1.39 -11.72 -5.51
N THR A 11 1.70 -12.45 -6.57
CA THR A 11 0.83 -13.50 -7.10
C THR A 11 0.66 -14.63 -6.08
N ARG A 12 1.75 -15.09 -5.48
CA ARG A 12 1.73 -16.16 -4.49
C ARG A 12 0.96 -15.75 -3.24
N THR A 13 1.21 -14.54 -2.74
CA THR A 13 0.52 -14.05 -1.55
C THR A 13 -0.97 -13.88 -1.82
N ALA A 14 -1.35 -13.41 -3.00
CA ALA A 14 -2.75 -13.30 -3.39
C ALA A 14 -3.42 -14.67 -3.42
N ALA A 15 -2.76 -15.68 -3.97
CA ALA A 15 -3.28 -17.04 -4.01
C ALA A 15 -3.44 -17.63 -2.61
N ASN A 16 -2.45 -17.40 -1.74
CA ASN A 16 -2.45 -17.96 -0.39
C ASN A 16 -3.47 -17.30 0.53
N THR A 17 -3.71 -16.00 0.36
CA THR A 17 -4.62 -15.24 1.25
C THR A 17 -6.03 -15.13 0.68
N GLY A 18 -6.22 -15.37 -0.61
CA GLY A 18 -7.51 -15.20 -1.28
C GLY A 18 -7.92 -13.75 -1.48
N THR A 19 -7.00 -12.80 -1.30
CA THR A 19 -7.27 -11.38 -1.47
C THR A 19 -6.22 -10.75 -2.37
N PRO A 20 -6.54 -9.58 -2.99
CA PRO A 20 -5.54 -8.85 -3.78
C PRO A 20 -4.33 -8.47 -2.91
N CYS A 21 -3.15 -8.58 -3.51
CA CYS A 21 -1.89 -8.29 -2.84
C CYS A 21 -0.99 -7.45 -3.71
N ALA A 22 -0.11 -6.71 -3.06
CA ALA A 22 0.97 -5.96 -3.69
C ALA A 22 2.29 -6.37 -3.06
N ALA A 23 3.36 -6.32 -3.83
CA ALA A 23 4.70 -6.60 -3.33
C ALA A 23 5.68 -5.57 -3.88
N ILE A 24 6.64 -5.20 -3.05
CA ILE A 24 7.73 -4.32 -3.42
C ILE A 24 9.05 -5.01 -3.15
N GLU A 25 9.98 -4.87 -4.09
CA GLU A 25 11.36 -5.30 -3.89
C GLU A 25 12.18 -4.08 -3.54
N LEU A 26 12.71 -4.06 -2.32
CA LEU A 26 13.53 -2.96 -1.83
C LEU A 26 14.95 -3.05 -2.40
N GLU A 27 15.70 -1.97 -2.26
CA GLU A 27 17.05 -1.86 -2.84
C GLU A 27 17.96 -3.01 -2.44
N ASN A 28 17.84 -3.50 -1.20
CA ASN A 28 18.65 -4.61 -0.71
C ASN A 28 18.14 -6.00 -1.13
N GLY A 29 17.07 -6.06 -1.92
CA GLY A 29 16.47 -7.31 -2.37
C GLY A 29 15.37 -7.85 -1.47
N ASP A 30 15.09 -7.24 -0.34
CA ASP A 30 14.00 -7.67 0.52
C ASP A 30 12.65 -7.49 -0.16
N LEU A 31 11.78 -8.48 -0.03
CA LEU A 31 10.44 -8.45 -0.59
C LEU A 31 9.43 -8.20 0.53
N ILE A 32 8.66 -7.12 0.39
CA ILE A 32 7.64 -6.74 1.35
C ILE A 32 6.29 -6.81 0.66
N THR A 33 5.33 -7.43 1.31
CA THR A 33 3.98 -7.60 0.74
C THR A 33 2.93 -6.88 1.58
N GLY A 34 1.80 -6.63 0.96
CA GLY A 34 0.61 -6.13 1.63
C GLY A 34 -0.62 -6.71 0.98
N LYS A 35 -1.63 -7.03 1.79
CA LYS A 35 -2.89 -7.57 1.28
C LYS A 35 -4.03 -6.60 1.56
N THR A 36 -5.07 -6.68 0.73
CA THR A 36 -6.28 -5.90 0.94
C THR A 36 -6.98 -6.35 2.22
N THR A 37 -7.37 -5.39 3.04
CA THR A 37 -8.16 -5.61 4.26
C THR A 37 -9.40 -4.72 4.20
N GLU A 38 -10.23 -4.77 5.23
CA GLU A 38 -11.38 -3.88 5.32
C GLU A 38 -10.99 -2.41 5.51
N LEU A 39 -9.76 -2.14 5.96
CA LEU A 39 -9.28 -0.79 6.22
C LEU A 39 -8.49 -0.21 5.05
N LEU A 40 -7.67 -1.02 4.41
CA LEU A 40 -6.67 -0.57 3.43
C LEU A 40 -6.71 -1.40 2.16
N GLY A 41 -6.53 -0.77 1.01
CA GLY A 41 -6.22 -1.47 -0.22
C GLY A 41 -4.81 -2.08 -0.15
N CYS A 42 -4.53 -3.04 -1.01
CA CYS A 42 -3.26 -3.78 -0.97
C CYS A 42 -2.03 -2.89 -1.19
N ALA A 43 -2.14 -1.89 -2.05
CA ALA A 43 -1.02 -0.96 -2.29
C ALA A 43 -0.72 -0.14 -1.04
N SER A 44 -1.75 0.31 -0.33
CA SER A 44 -1.60 1.04 0.93
C SER A 44 -0.98 0.17 2.01
N ALA A 45 -1.45 -1.07 2.14
CA ALA A 45 -0.91 -2.02 3.11
C ALA A 45 0.57 -2.32 2.83
N MET A 46 0.91 -2.59 1.57
CA MET A 46 2.29 -2.82 1.15
C MET A 46 3.17 -1.61 1.47
N LEU A 47 2.68 -0.42 1.17
CA LEU A 47 3.42 0.83 1.39
C LEU A 47 3.75 1.00 2.88
N LEU A 48 2.77 0.85 3.76
CA LEU A 48 3.01 0.97 5.21
C LEU A 48 3.96 -0.11 5.71
N ASN A 49 3.83 -1.34 5.23
CA ASN A 49 4.72 -2.43 5.62
C ASN A 49 6.17 -2.16 5.17
N ALA A 50 6.34 -1.64 3.96
CA ALA A 50 7.67 -1.29 3.45
C ALA A 50 8.32 -0.18 4.30
N LEU A 51 7.55 0.84 4.66
CA LEU A 51 8.06 1.93 5.49
C LEU A 51 8.46 1.44 6.89
N LYS A 52 7.66 0.54 7.48
CA LYS A 52 8.02 -0.07 8.76
C LYS A 52 9.33 -0.85 8.64
N HIS A 53 9.45 -1.67 7.61
CA HIS A 53 10.65 -2.47 7.40
C HIS A 53 11.89 -1.59 7.25
N LEU A 54 11.80 -0.55 6.43
CA LEU A 54 12.92 0.36 6.18
C LEU A 54 13.30 1.15 7.45
N GLY A 55 12.33 1.47 8.28
CA GLY A 55 12.57 2.20 9.52
C GLY A 55 12.97 1.31 10.70
N GLY A 56 13.03 0.00 10.53
CA GLY A 56 13.30 -0.93 11.63
C GLY A 56 12.20 -0.96 12.67
N ILE A 57 10.97 -0.68 12.28
CA ILE A 57 9.80 -0.65 13.16
C ILE A 57 9.19 -2.05 13.18
N PRO A 58 8.84 -2.60 14.36
CA PRO A 58 8.24 -3.94 14.43
C PRO A 58 6.96 -4.06 13.61
N ASP A 59 6.74 -5.21 13.01
CA ASP A 59 5.57 -5.46 12.15
C ASP A 59 4.25 -5.27 12.89
N GLU A 60 4.19 -5.59 14.16
CA GLU A 60 2.99 -5.46 14.99
C GLU A 60 2.66 -4.01 15.35
N THR A 61 3.58 -3.07 15.11
CA THR A 61 3.34 -1.66 15.38
C THR A 61 2.36 -1.09 14.36
N LEU A 62 1.29 -0.47 14.85
CA LEU A 62 0.33 0.23 13.99
C LEU A 62 0.82 1.66 13.78
N LEU A 63 1.11 2.01 12.53
CA LEU A 63 1.50 3.38 12.18
C LEU A 63 0.31 4.32 12.19
N ILE A 64 -0.86 3.80 11.82
CA ILE A 64 -2.12 4.55 11.81
C ILE A 64 -3.14 3.67 12.50
N SER A 65 -3.71 4.12 13.60
CA SER A 65 -4.68 3.33 14.33
C SER A 65 -6.01 3.24 13.56
N PRO A 66 -6.78 2.15 13.78
CA PRO A 66 -8.14 2.07 13.21
C PRO A 66 -9.03 3.24 13.62
N GLN A 67 -8.78 3.83 14.79
CA GLN A 67 -9.53 4.99 15.27
C GLN A 67 -9.30 6.23 14.40
N VAL A 68 -8.17 6.31 13.71
CA VAL A 68 -7.89 7.37 12.72
C VAL A 68 -8.47 6.99 11.36
N ILE A 69 -8.37 5.73 10.97
CA ILE A 69 -8.79 5.25 9.64
C ILE A 69 -10.32 5.30 9.49
N ARG A 70 -11.07 4.85 10.48
CA ARG A 70 -12.53 4.75 10.38
C ARG A 70 -13.24 6.07 10.13
N PRO A 71 -12.87 7.20 10.74
CA PRO A 71 -13.47 8.48 10.38
C PRO A 71 -13.22 8.88 8.92
N ILE A 72 -12.06 8.54 8.37
CA ILE A 72 -11.75 8.78 6.96
C ILE A 72 -12.67 7.95 6.07
N GLN A 73 -12.87 6.68 6.42
CA GLN A 73 -13.81 5.81 5.71
C GLN A 73 -15.23 6.37 5.73
N ALA A 74 -15.65 6.86 6.89
CA ALA A 74 -16.98 7.47 7.04
C ALA A 74 -17.12 8.72 6.16
N LEU A 75 -16.12 9.56 6.13
CA LEU A 75 -16.10 10.74 5.25
C LEU A 75 -16.26 10.32 3.79
N LYS A 76 -15.46 9.35 3.34
CA LYS A 76 -15.47 8.89 1.95
C LYS A 76 -16.84 8.35 1.54
N THR A 77 -17.42 7.49 2.36
CA THR A 77 -18.63 6.76 1.99
C THR A 77 -19.91 7.55 2.26
N ARG A 78 -19.97 8.25 3.38
CA ARG A 78 -21.20 8.95 3.79
C ARG A 78 -21.33 10.33 3.16
N HIS A 79 -20.21 11.04 3.00
CA HIS A 79 -20.26 12.45 2.59
C HIS A 79 -19.73 12.68 1.18
N LEU A 80 -18.79 11.87 0.71
CA LEU A 80 -18.17 12.05 -0.61
C LEU A 80 -18.65 11.05 -1.66
N GLY A 81 -19.54 10.14 -1.27
CA GLY A 81 -20.19 9.23 -2.21
C GLY A 81 -19.29 8.10 -2.74
N SER A 82 -18.15 7.84 -2.12
CA SER A 82 -17.30 6.74 -2.52
C SER A 82 -17.96 5.39 -2.17
N ARG A 83 -17.83 4.43 -3.08
CA ARG A 83 -18.27 3.06 -2.81
C ARG A 83 -17.19 2.20 -2.19
N ASN A 84 -15.94 2.66 -2.21
CA ASN A 84 -14.81 1.94 -1.66
C ASN A 84 -14.38 2.58 -0.34
N PRO A 85 -14.63 1.92 0.81
CA PRO A 85 -14.24 2.47 2.11
C PRO A 85 -12.74 2.36 2.37
N ARG A 86 -12.03 1.48 1.68
CA ARG A 86 -10.60 1.27 1.92
C ARG A 86 -9.80 2.51 1.58
N LEU A 87 -8.79 2.81 2.39
CA LEU A 87 -7.92 3.95 2.13
C LEU A 87 -6.98 3.64 0.97
N HIS A 88 -6.89 4.59 0.05
CA HIS A 88 -5.92 4.59 -1.03
C HIS A 88 -4.57 5.12 -0.54
N THR A 89 -3.54 4.98 -1.36
CA THR A 89 -2.17 5.34 -0.99
C THR A 89 -2.01 6.81 -0.60
N ASP A 90 -2.66 7.73 -1.33
CA ASP A 90 -2.60 9.15 -0.97
C ASP A 90 -3.24 9.41 0.39
N GLU A 91 -4.36 8.74 0.66
CA GLU A 91 -5.09 8.91 1.92
C GLU A 91 -4.28 8.38 3.11
N VAL A 92 -3.59 7.21 2.96
CA VAL A 92 -2.76 6.70 4.05
C VAL A 92 -1.55 7.59 4.29
N LEU A 93 -0.97 8.20 3.25
CA LEU A 93 0.15 9.10 3.43
C LEU A 93 -0.25 10.39 4.13
N ILE A 94 -1.43 10.93 3.82
CA ILE A 94 -1.97 12.08 4.53
C ILE A 94 -2.19 11.73 6.01
N ALA A 95 -2.83 10.59 6.28
CA ALA A 95 -3.09 10.14 7.65
C ALA A 95 -1.77 9.91 8.40
N LEU A 96 -0.79 9.29 7.75
CA LEU A 96 0.53 9.06 8.34
C LEU A 96 1.22 10.38 8.68
N SER A 97 1.13 11.36 7.80
CA SER A 97 1.71 12.69 8.03
C SER A 97 1.10 13.36 9.24
N MET A 98 -0.21 13.21 9.44
CA MET A 98 -0.88 13.74 10.62
C MET A 98 -0.46 13.01 11.89
N CYS A 99 -0.37 11.69 11.84
CA CYS A 99 0.08 10.88 12.97
C CYS A 99 1.53 11.19 13.34
N ALA A 100 2.36 11.53 12.37
CA ALA A 100 3.78 11.81 12.58
C ALA A 100 4.01 13.05 13.47
N VAL A 101 3.01 13.91 13.61
CA VAL A 101 3.12 15.10 14.48
C VAL A 101 3.33 14.70 15.94
N THR A 102 2.71 13.59 16.36
CA THR A 102 2.75 13.18 17.77
C THR A 102 3.31 11.76 17.99
N ASP A 103 3.47 10.98 16.92
CA ASP A 103 3.93 9.58 17.03
C ASP A 103 5.32 9.44 16.38
N PRO A 104 6.37 9.16 17.20
CA PRO A 104 7.72 8.99 16.66
C PRO A 104 7.84 7.86 15.64
N ASN A 105 7.09 6.77 15.78
CA ASN A 105 7.12 5.68 14.81
C ASN A 105 6.54 6.11 13.46
N ALA A 106 5.45 6.85 13.46
CA ALA A 106 4.87 7.39 12.24
C ALA A 106 5.85 8.36 11.58
N ALA A 107 6.51 9.22 12.35
CA ALA A 107 7.51 10.14 11.84
C ALA A 107 8.69 9.40 11.21
N LEU A 108 9.19 8.37 11.89
CA LEU A 108 10.30 7.55 11.39
C LEU A 108 9.91 6.84 10.08
N ALA A 109 8.71 6.27 10.01
CA ALA A 109 8.22 5.63 8.81
C ALA A 109 8.14 6.61 7.64
N LEU A 110 7.61 7.80 7.88
CA LEU A 110 7.46 8.82 6.85
C LEU A 110 8.81 9.24 6.27
N GLU A 111 9.86 9.28 7.11
CA GLU A 111 11.22 9.60 6.67
C GLU A 111 11.77 8.60 5.66
N GLN A 112 11.20 7.40 5.59
CA GLN A 112 11.69 6.35 4.70
C GLN A 112 11.18 6.47 3.25
N LEU A 113 10.26 7.37 2.97
CA LEU A 113 9.62 7.47 1.65
C LEU A 113 10.61 7.60 0.50
N GLY A 114 11.67 8.37 0.67
CA GLY A 114 12.67 8.56 -0.38
C GLY A 114 13.41 7.29 -0.78
N LYS A 115 13.43 6.29 0.09
CA LYS A 115 14.10 5.02 -0.18
C LYS A 115 13.29 4.11 -1.11
N LEU A 116 12.06 4.46 -1.42
CA LEU A 116 11.21 3.68 -2.34
C LEU A 116 11.53 3.99 -3.81
N ARG A 117 12.23 5.07 -4.10
CA ARG A 117 12.53 5.47 -5.48
C ARG A 117 13.27 4.35 -6.19
N ASP A 118 12.84 4.08 -7.42
CA ASP A 118 13.36 3.04 -8.30
C ASP A 118 13.14 1.60 -7.83
N CYS A 119 12.38 1.39 -6.75
CA CYS A 119 11.98 0.04 -6.35
C CYS A 119 10.92 -0.52 -7.31
N GLU A 120 10.92 -1.85 -7.46
CA GLU A 120 9.97 -2.56 -8.31
C GLU A 120 8.75 -2.95 -7.49
N VAL A 121 7.56 -2.67 -8.02
CA VAL A 121 6.28 -3.00 -7.36
C VAL A 121 5.40 -3.76 -8.33
N HIS A 122 4.74 -4.80 -7.83
CA HIS A 122 3.72 -5.50 -8.59
C HIS A 122 2.46 -5.69 -7.75
N CYS A 123 1.31 -5.46 -8.38
CA CYS A 123 0.01 -5.69 -7.75
C CYS A 123 -0.72 -6.81 -8.49
N SER A 124 -1.38 -7.68 -7.74
CA SER A 124 -2.10 -8.82 -8.31
C SER A 124 -3.39 -8.42 -9.02
N VAL A 125 -3.82 -7.17 -8.88
CA VAL A 125 -5.00 -6.59 -9.55
C VAL A 125 -4.65 -5.23 -10.13
N LEU A 126 -5.50 -4.76 -11.04
CA LEU A 126 -5.38 -3.39 -11.54
C LEU A 126 -5.70 -2.40 -10.41
N LEU A 127 -4.86 -1.39 -10.27
CA LEU A 127 -5.06 -0.33 -9.29
C LEU A 127 -5.87 0.82 -9.86
N SER A 128 -6.48 1.60 -8.97
CA SER A 128 -7.11 2.86 -9.34
C SER A 128 -6.07 3.84 -9.86
N SER A 129 -6.53 4.84 -10.62
CA SER A 129 -5.65 5.91 -11.11
C SER A 129 -4.99 6.67 -9.97
N VAL A 130 -5.67 6.81 -8.83
CA VAL A 130 -5.12 7.47 -7.65
C VAL A 130 -3.90 6.73 -7.14
N ASP A 131 -4.01 5.42 -6.98
CA ASP A 131 -2.88 4.61 -6.50
C ASP A 131 -1.74 4.56 -7.50
N GLU A 132 -2.05 4.42 -8.80
CA GLU A 132 -1.02 4.47 -9.84
C GLU A 132 -0.24 5.78 -9.77
N ASN A 133 -0.95 6.90 -9.69
CA ASN A 133 -0.33 8.22 -9.69
C ASN A 133 0.53 8.42 -8.44
N THR A 134 0.05 8.03 -7.28
CA THR A 134 0.79 8.15 -6.03
C THR A 134 2.09 7.35 -6.09
N LEU A 135 2.00 6.08 -6.48
CA LEU A 135 3.17 5.22 -6.58
C LEU A 135 4.19 5.73 -7.59
N LYS A 136 3.72 6.23 -8.74
CA LYS A 136 4.60 6.83 -9.74
C LYS A 136 5.32 8.06 -9.20
N LYS A 137 4.62 8.89 -8.44
CA LYS A 137 5.22 10.08 -7.82
C LYS A 137 6.27 9.72 -6.78
N LEU A 138 6.10 8.58 -6.12
CA LEU A 138 7.11 8.05 -5.20
C LEU A 138 8.33 7.47 -5.93
N GLY A 139 8.22 7.31 -7.24
CA GLY A 139 9.33 6.87 -8.08
C GLY A 139 9.46 5.37 -8.24
N VAL A 140 8.43 4.59 -7.86
CA VAL A 140 8.48 3.14 -8.04
C VAL A 140 8.11 2.74 -9.47
N HIS A 141 8.60 1.59 -9.90
CA HIS A 141 8.29 0.98 -11.20
C HIS A 141 7.16 -0.04 -10.98
N LEU A 142 5.95 0.38 -11.34
CA LEU A 142 4.73 -0.37 -11.04
C LEU A 142 4.25 -1.18 -12.22
N THR A 143 3.88 -2.44 -11.95
CA THR A 143 3.10 -3.27 -12.87
C THR A 143 1.93 -3.90 -12.12
N CYS A 144 0.90 -4.29 -12.87
CA CYS A 144 -0.28 -4.94 -12.32
C CYS A 144 -0.62 -6.16 -13.18
N THR A 145 -1.15 -7.19 -12.55
CA THR A 145 -1.69 -8.32 -13.29
C THR A 145 -2.99 -7.89 -13.95
N ALA A 146 -3.01 -7.95 -15.28
CA ALA A 146 -4.20 -7.64 -16.05
C ALA A 146 -5.08 -8.90 -16.07
N LYS A 147 -6.35 -8.76 -15.68
CA LYS A 147 -7.34 -9.82 -15.90
C LYS A 147 -8.24 -9.37 -17.02
N SER A 148 -8.36 -10.22 -18.04
CA SER A 148 -9.02 -9.88 -19.28
C SER A 148 -10.50 -9.50 -19.14
N ASP A 149 -11.20 -10.05 -18.15
CA ASP A 149 -12.66 -9.96 -18.09
C ASP A 149 -13.20 -9.21 -16.89
N LYS A 150 -12.36 -8.80 -15.94
CA LYS A 150 -12.83 -8.10 -14.75
C LYS A 150 -11.89 -6.98 -14.38
N LYS A 151 -12.40 -5.77 -14.46
CA LYS A 151 -11.74 -4.63 -13.84
C LYS A 151 -12.22 -4.53 -12.40
N VAL A 152 -11.40 -4.95 -11.48
CA VAL A 152 -11.65 -4.76 -10.06
C VAL A 152 -10.67 -3.71 -9.57
N ILE A 153 -11.21 -2.61 -9.06
CA ILE A 153 -10.40 -1.49 -8.58
C ILE A 153 -10.38 -1.55 -7.06
N TYR A 154 -9.20 -1.69 -6.50
CA TYR A 154 -8.99 -1.74 -5.06
C TYR A 154 -8.14 -0.58 -4.58
#